data_5bed6f308708bb44c960ca39e040b07a
#
_entry.id   5bed6f308708bb44c960ca39e040b07a
#
_cell.length_a   1.000
_cell.length_b   1.000
_cell.length_c   1.000
_cell.angle_alpha   90.00
_cell.angle_beta   90.00
_cell.angle_gamma   90.00
#
_symmetry.space_group_name_H-M   'P 1'
#
loop_
_entity.id
_entity.type
_entity.pdbx_description
1 polymer ?
#
loop_
_entity_poly.entity_id
_entity_poly.type
_entity_poly.pdbx_seq_one_letter_code
_entity_poly.pdbx_strand_id
1 'polypeptide(L)'
;HRIPTMIDMAADLPPKENLWKFHDMGFDLVCVSGGKFMRGPQSTGILSGKKELIAAARMSAPPRGSNIGRGMKVNKEEIFGLYIALEHFINTDQEKEWKMLEDRIAVIAKEASSVPGVKAELIPLPLINRIPTLNISWDKSKIKLENLAANLRNGNPSIEVMGGPAGSINVTSHMLKKDEVKIVASRIREELFRALV
;
A
#
# COMPACT_ATOMS: atom_id res chain seq x y z
N HIS A 1 22.17 23.46 -17.35
CA HIS A 1 21.15 22.95 -18.28
C HIS A 1 19.80 22.94 -17.57
N ARG A 2 18.80 23.60 -18.12
CA ARG A 2 17.43 23.60 -17.60
C ARG A 2 16.68 22.40 -18.19
N ILE A 3 17.02 21.19 -17.72
CA ILE A 3 16.31 19.97 -18.11
C ILE A 3 15.16 19.79 -17.12
N PRO A 4 13.90 19.66 -17.59
CA PRO A 4 12.78 19.37 -16.72
C PRO A 4 12.99 18.07 -15.94
N THR A 5 12.60 18.09 -14.68
CA THR A 5 12.71 16.96 -13.77
C THR A 5 11.33 16.39 -13.47
N MET A 6 11.23 15.07 -13.37
CA MET A 6 10.01 14.36 -12.97
C MET A 6 10.34 13.37 -11.87
N ILE A 7 9.47 13.27 -10.88
CA ILE A 7 9.54 12.25 -9.83
C ILE A 7 8.31 11.37 -9.86
N ASP A 8 8.54 10.06 -9.77
CA ASP A 8 7.49 9.06 -9.58
C ASP A 8 7.32 8.77 -8.08
N MET A 9 6.17 9.16 -7.59
CA MET A 9 5.74 8.97 -6.20
C MET A 9 4.57 8.01 -6.07
N ALA A 10 4.46 7.06 -6.97
CA ALA A 10 3.29 6.19 -7.06
C ALA A 10 2.91 5.53 -5.73
N ALA A 11 3.87 5.34 -4.80
CA ALA A 11 3.64 4.66 -3.53
C ALA A 11 4.00 5.50 -2.28
N ASP A 12 4.27 6.79 -2.42
CA ASP A 12 4.76 7.64 -1.32
C ASP A 12 3.66 8.42 -0.58
N LEU A 13 2.45 7.93 -0.63
CA LEU A 13 1.34 8.36 0.20
C LEU A 13 1.00 7.23 1.18
N PRO A 14 0.67 7.56 2.46
CA PRO A 14 0.74 8.84 3.13
C PRO A 14 2.18 9.31 3.41
N PRO A 15 2.42 10.52 3.91
CA PRO A 15 1.43 11.53 4.32
C PRO A 15 0.93 12.38 3.15
N LYS A 16 -0.20 13.07 3.33
CA LYS A 16 -0.82 13.90 2.27
C LYS A 16 0.05 15.07 1.83
N GLU A 17 0.90 15.56 2.71
CA GLU A 17 1.87 16.63 2.45
C GLU A 17 2.81 16.28 1.29
N ASN A 18 3.02 15.01 1.03
CA ASN A 18 3.82 14.54 -0.10
C ASN A 18 3.23 14.92 -1.47
N LEU A 19 1.93 15.24 -1.54
CA LEU A 19 1.32 15.77 -2.77
C LEU A 19 1.92 17.12 -3.19
N TRP A 20 2.47 17.89 -2.26
CA TRP A 20 3.06 19.22 -2.49
C TRP A 20 4.57 19.25 -2.28
N LYS A 21 5.06 18.50 -1.32
CA LYS A 21 6.46 18.51 -0.87
C LYS A 21 7.48 18.43 -2.00
N PHE A 22 7.25 17.61 -3.00
CA PHE A 22 8.23 17.43 -4.08
C PHE A 22 8.23 18.58 -5.08
N HIS A 23 7.11 19.29 -5.21
CA HIS A 23 7.08 20.58 -5.93
C HIS A 23 7.91 21.63 -5.21
N ASP A 24 7.79 21.70 -3.88
CA ASP A 24 8.57 22.62 -3.04
C ASP A 24 10.07 22.30 -3.09
N MET A 25 10.44 21.03 -3.28
CA MET A 25 11.83 20.60 -3.52
C MET A 25 12.37 20.96 -4.91
N GLY A 26 11.51 21.42 -5.82
CA GLY A 26 11.91 21.91 -7.15
C GLY A 26 11.68 20.93 -8.30
N PHE A 27 10.98 19.81 -8.09
CA PHE A 27 10.59 18.93 -9.20
C PHE A 27 9.53 19.61 -10.08
N ASP A 28 9.75 19.53 -11.40
CA ASP A 28 8.89 20.17 -12.40
C ASP A 28 7.57 19.39 -12.60
N LEU A 29 7.63 18.08 -12.48
CA LEU A 29 6.49 17.16 -12.56
C LEU A 29 6.54 16.14 -11.43
N VAL A 30 5.38 15.81 -10.88
CA VAL A 30 5.17 14.79 -9.85
C VAL A 30 4.04 13.88 -10.29
N CYS A 31 4.24 12.57 -10.28
CA CYS A 31 3.16 11.62 -10.52
C CYS A 31 2.86 10.76 -9.30
N VAL A 32 1.58 10.50 -9.06
CA VAL A 32 1.06 9.74 -7.92
C VAL A 32 0.05 8.71 -8.41
N SER A 33 0.05 7.52 -7.82
CA SER A 33 -0.97 6.51 -8.12
C SER A 33 -2.28 6.83 -7.40
N GLY A 34 -3.39 6.77 -8.13
CA GLY A 34 -4.72 6.87 -7.55
C GLY A 34 -5.21 5.57 -6.92
N GLY A 35 -4.74 4.43 -7.41
CA GLY A 35 -5.21 3.10 -7.01
C GLY A 35 -4.47 2.46 -5.83
N LYS A 36 -3.53 3.16 -5.19
CA LYS A 36 -2.81 2.65 -4.01
C LYS A 36 -3.44 3.17 -2.72
N PHE A 37 -2.69 3.81 -1.84
CA PHE A 37 -3.21 4.26 -0.54
C PHE A 37 -4.37 5.27 -0.65
N MET A 38 -4.44 6.02 -1.75
CA MET A 38 -5.57 6.92 -2.03
C MET A 38 -6.90 6.17 -2.22
N ARG A 39 -6.85 4.86 -2.55
CA ARG A 39 -8.02 3.96 -2.70
C ARG A 39 -8.98 4.38 -3.81
N GLY A 40 -8.48 5.05 -4.82
CA GLY A 40 -9.22 5.32 -6.05
C GLY A 40 -9.17 4.13 -7.03
N PRO A 41 -9.75 4.27 -8.21
CA PRO A 41 -9.69 3.23 -9.24
C PRO A 41 -8.25 2.88 -9.63
N GLN A 42 -8.00 1.59 -9.82
CA GLN A 42 -6.64 1.03 -9.94
C GLN A 42 -5.84 1.55 -11.15
N SER A 43 -6.53 1.85 -12.24
CA SER A 43 -5.93 2.35 -13.49
C SER A 43 -5.66 3.85 -13.50
N THR A 44 -5.87 4.55 -12.37
CA THR A 44 -5.78 6.00 -12.31
C THR A 44 -4.48 6.49 -11.71
N GLY A 45 -4.09 7.71 -12.09
CA GLY A 45 -2.97 8.44 -11.52
C GLY A 45 -3.15 9.94 -11.69
N ILE A 46 -2.39 10.70 -10.92
CA ILE A 46 -2.36 12.16 -10.98
C ILE A 46 -0.98 12.58 -11.44
N LEU A 47 -0.92 13.39 -12.49
CA LEU A 47 0.27 14.13 -12.90
C LEU A 47 0.06 15.60 -12.59
N SER A 48 0.91 16.16 -11.75
CA SER A 48 0.88 17.56 -11.36
C SER A 48 2.22 18.24 -11.65
N GLY A 49 2.23 19.59 -11.78
CA GLY A 49 3.45 20.34 -11.97
C GLY A 49 3.31 21.57 -12.86
N LYS A 50 4.39 21.96 -13.52
CA LYS A 50 4.46 23.16 -14.33
C LYS A 50 3.44 23.13 -15.47
N LYS A 51 2.72 24.24 -15.62
CA LYS A 51 1.58 24.38 -16.55
C LYS A 51 1.94 23.99 -17.99
N GLU A 52 3.10 24.41 -18.47
CA GLU A 52 3.59 24.13 -19.82
C GLU A 52 3.88 22.64 -20.03
N LEU A 53 4.41 21.95 -19.01
CA LEU A 53 4.70 20.53 -19.08
C LEU A 53 3.40 19.70 -18.98
N ILE A 54 2.45 20.12 -18.15
CA ILE A 54 1.12 19.49 -18.10
C ILE A 54 0.38 19.69 -19.43
N ALA A 55 0.50 20.86 -20.07
CA ALA A 55 -0.08 21.08 -21.39
C ALA A 55 0.53 20.15 -22.44
N ALA A 56 1.85 19.98 -22.44
CA ALA A 56 2.54 19.04 -23.31
C ALA A 56 2.11 17.57 -23.06
N ALA A 57 2.00 17.17 -21.79
CA ALA A 57 1.52 15.85 -21.42
C ALA A 57 0.09 15.59 -21.94
N ARG A 58 -0.81 16.57 -21.82
CA ARG A 58 -2.17 16.51 -22.38
C ARG A 58 -2.20 16.36 -23.90
N MET A 59 -1.23 16.95 -24.59
CA MET A 59 -1.09 16.78 -26.04
C MET A 59 -0.72 15.34 -26.43
N SER A 60 -0.01 14.63 -25.57
CA SER A 60 0.42 13.24 -25.75
C SER A 60 -0.55 12.22 -25.13
N ALA A 61 -1.61 12.67 -24.45
CA ALA A 61 -2.59 11.83 -23.77
C ALA A 61 -3.86 11.59 -24.60
N PRO A 62 -4.65 10.54 -24.27
CA PRO A 62 -5.98 10.37 -24.84
C PRO A 62 -6.85 11.64 -24.69
N PRO A 63 -7.86 11.85 -25.54
CA PRO A 63 -8.39 10.93 -26.57
C PRO A 63 -7.77 11.08 -27.97
N ARG A 64 -6.67 11.80 -28.13
CA ARG A 64 -6.05 12.07 -29.44
C ARG A 64 -5.55 10.77 -30.08
N GLY A 65 -5.92 10.54 -31.36
CA GLY A 65 -5.82 9.25 -32.00
C GLY A 65 -4.42 8.75 -32.36
N SER A 66 -3.45 9.65 -32.57
CA SER A 66 -2.13 9.30 -33.13
C SER A 66 -0.97 9.44 -32.16
N ASN A 67 -1.24 9.61 -30.88
CA ASN A 67 -0.20 9.76 -29.87
C ASN A 67 0.14 8.46 -29.12
N ILE A 68 1.33 8.41 -28.53
CA ILE A 68 1.84 7.26 -27.77
C ILE A 68 0.89 6.87 -26.62
N GLY A 69 0.32 7.86 -25.91
CA GLY A 69 -0.56 7.62 -24.77
C GLY A 69 -1.96 7.11 -25.12
N ARG A 70 -2.30 6.92 -26.40
CA ARG A 70 -3.67 6.57 -26.81
C ARG A 70 -4.18 5.27 -26.21
N GLY A 71 -3.33 4.27 -26.05
CA GLY A 71 -3.68 2.98 -25.45
C GLY A 71 -3.88 3.03 -23.93
N MET A 72 -3.46 4.08 -23.28
CA MET A 72 -3.54 4.27 -21.82
C MET A 72 -4.75 5.13 -21.41
N LYS A 73 -5.83 5.07 -22.18
CA LYS A 73 -7.04 5.85 -21.92
C LYS A 73 -7.72 5.35 -20.65
N VAL A 74 -7.84 6.22 -19.67
CA VAL A 74 -8.64 6.03 -18.47
C VAL A 74 -10.10 6.41 -18.77
N ASN A 75 -11.05 5.65 -18.24
CA ASN A 75 -12.46 5.92 -18.39
C ASN A 75 -12.86 7.16 -17.57
N LYS A 76 -13.88 7.88 -18.02
CA LYS A 76 -14.35 9.09 -17.31
C LYS A 76 -14.92 8.76 -15.92
N GLU A 77 -15.51 7.59 -15.76
CA GLU A 77 -16.01 7.06 -14.49
C GLU A 77 -14.87 6.87 -13.49
N GLU A 78 -13.74 6.36 -13.96
CA GLU A 78 -12.53 6.18 -13.15
C GLU A 78 -11.88 7.52 -12.80
N ILE A 79 -11.88 8.49 -13.74
CA ILE A 79 -11.39 9.85 -13.46
C ILE A 79 -12.24 10.51 -12.36
N PHE A 80 -13.56 10.36 -12.44
CA PHE A 80 -14.46 10.87 -11.41
C PHE A 80 -14.28 10.14 -10.07
N GLY A 81 -14.11 8.82 -10.09
CA GLY A 81 -13.79 8.03 -8.91
C GLY A 81 -12.48 8.45 -8.26
N LEU A 82 -11.45 8.77 -9.06
CA LEU A 82 -10.19 9.30 -8.55
C LEU A 82 -10.36 10.69 -7.91
N TYR A 83 -11.17 11.55 -8.51
CA TYR A 83 -11.45 12.88 -7.94
C TYR A 83 -12.06 12.77 -6.54
N ILE A 84 -13.07 11.91 -6.36
CA ILE A 84 -13.69 11.66 -5.05
C ILE A 84 -12.69 11.05 -4.07
N ALA A 85 -11.85 10.10 -4.52
CA ALA A 85 -10.84 9.48 -3.68
C ALA A 85 -9.79 10.48 -3.20
N LEU A 86 -9.33 11.38 -4.08
CA LEU A 86 -8.41 12.46 -3.74
C LEU A 86 -9.02 13.43 -2.73
N GLU A 87 -10.25 13.87 -2.96
CA GLU A 87 -10.97 14.77 -2.06
C GLU A 87 -11.12 14.14 -0.66
N HIS A 88 -11.52 12.86 -0.61
CA HIS A 88 -11.59 12.12 0.63
C HIS A 88 -10.23 12.02 1.32
N PHE A 89 -9.18 11.66 0.58
CA PHE A 89 -7.82 11.50 1.11
C PHE A 89 -7.27 12.82 1.72
N ILE A 90 -7.47 13.95 1.04
CA ILE A 90 -7.02 15.26 1.53
C ILE A 90 -7.75 15.66 2.82
N ASN A 91 -9.05 15.37 2.91
CA ASN A 91 -9.91 15.76 4.04
C ASN A 91 -9.89 14.75 5.20
N THR A 92 -9.28 13.58 5.03
CA THR A 92 -9.16 12.58 6.08
C THR A 92 -8.19 13.05 7.17
N ASP A 93 -8.55 12.83 8.42
CA ASP A 93 -7.66 12.95 9.58
C ASP A 93 -6.64 11.80 9.54
N GLN A 94 -5.46 12.11 9.05
CA GLN A 94 -4.40 11.10 8.83
C GLN A 94 -3.79 10.58 10.11
N GLU A 95 -3.77 11.35 11.19
CA GLU A 95 -3.28 10.88 12.49
C GLU A 95 -4.22 9.82 13.06
N LYS A 96 -5.52 10.07 12.98
CA LYS A 96 -6.55 9.11 13.40
C LYS A 96 -6.53 7.85 12.53
N GLU A 97 -6.39 7.98 11.22
CA GLU A 97 -6.26 6.83 10.32
C GLU A 97 -5.00 6.02 10.65
N TRP A 98 -3.88 6.68 10.87
CA TRP A 98 -2.63 6.05 11.26
C TRP A 98 -2.77 5.26 12.56
N LYS A 99 -3.31 5.88 13.60
CA LYS A 99 -3.58 5.23 14.87
C LYS A 99 -4.46 4.00 14.73
N MET A 100 -5.47 4.08 13.89
CA MET A 100 -6.34 2.93 13.59
C MET A 100 -5.54 1.78 12.93
N LEU A 101 -4.60 2.07 12.04
CA LEU A 101 -3.75 1.04 11.42
C LEU A 101 -2.83 0.38 12.45
N GLU A 102 -2.24 1.16 13.36
CA GLU A 102 -1.40 0.64 14.45
C GLU A 102 -2.21 -0.25 15.41
N ASP A 103 -3.40 0.18 15.80
CA ASP A 103 -4.28 -0.61 16.67
C ASP A 103 -4.67 -1.95 16.03
N ARG A 104 -4.92 -1.98 14.73
CA ARG A 104 -5.18 -3.23 13.97
C ARG A 104 -3.97 -4.14 13.96
N ILE A 105 -2.79 -3.59 13.68
CA ILE A 105 -1.53 -4.35 13.71
C ILE A 105 -1.24 -4.91 15.10
N ALA A 106 -1.51 -4.14 16.16
CA ALA A 106 -1.32 -4.61 17.54
C ALA A 106 -2.19 -5.83 17.88
N VAL A 107 -3.43 -5.91 17.37
CA VAL A 107 -4.28 -7.09 17.52
C VAL A 107 -3.65 -8.31 16.88
N ILE A 108 -3.14 -8.19 15.64
CA ILE A 108 -2.50 -9.28 14.92
C ILE A 108 -1.21 -9.72 15.63
N ALA A 109 -0.40 -8.75 16.06
CA ALA A 109 0.85 -9.00 16.78
C ALA A 109 0.62 -9.78 18.08
N LYS A 110 -0.39 -9.39 18.86
CA LYS A 110 -0.77 -10.08 20.12
C LYS A 110 -1.12 -11.54 19.88
N GLU A 111 -1.97 -11.82 18.90
CA GLU A 111 -2.38 -13.20 18.60
C GLU A 111 -1.20 -14.03 18.08
N ALA A 112 -0.39 -13.50 17.16
CA ALA A 112 0.77 -14.20 16.62
C ALA A 112 1.82 -14.51 17.71
N SER A 113 2.12 -13.54 18.58
CA SER A 113 3.09 -13.70 19.69
C SER A 113 2.61 -14.66 20.79
N SER A 114 1.33 -15.05 20.82
CA SER A 114 0.84 -16.07 21.75
C SER A 114 1.30 -17.49 21.39
N VAL A 115 1.84 -17.69 20.19
CA VAL A 115 2.36 -18.99 19.74
C VAL A 115 3.81 -19.14 20.22
N PRO A 116 4.16 -20.24 20.94
CA PRO A 116 5.53 -20.45 21.40
C PRO A 116 6.56 -20.44 20.27
N GLY A 117 7.62 -19.64 20.42
CA GLY A 117 8.69 -19.53 19.43
C GLY A 117 8.42 -18.57 18.27
N VAL A 118 7.30 -17.85 18.31
CA VAL A 118 6.98 -16.79 17.35
C VAL A 118 7.31 -15.42 17.93
N LYS A 119 7.93 -14.56 17.11
CA LYS A 119 8.13 -13.14 17.38
C LYS A 119 7.30 -12.33 16.40
N ALA A 120 6.69 -11.26 16.89
CA ALA A 120 5.90 -10.33 16.08
C ALA A 120 6.34 -8.90 16.41
N GLU A 121 7.03 -8.27 15.49
CA GLU A 121 7.69 -6.97 15.70
C GLU A 121 7.32 -6.00 14.56
N LEU A 122 7.07 -4.74 14.91
CA LEU A 122 6.90 -3.70 13.90
C LEU A 122 8.23 -3.44 13.19
N ILE A 123 8.17 -3.43 11.87
CA ILE A 123 9.32 -3.00 11.06
C ILE A 123 9.45 -1.48 11.20
N PRO A 124 10.68 -0.94 11.40
CA PRO A 124 10.90 0.49 11.34
C PRO A 124 10.37 1.08 10.04
N LEU A 125 9.63 2.19 10.13
CA LEU A 125 9.02 2.82 8.96
C LEU A 125 10.10 3.21 7.95
N PRO A 126 10.00 2.74 6.70
CA PRO A 126 10.92 3.15 5.65
C PRO A 126 10.71 4.63 5.28
N LEU A 127 11.64 5.22 4.53
CA LEU A 127 11.49 6.58 4.02
C LEU A 127 10.35 6.72 3.03
N ILE A 128 10.03 5.63 2.32
CA ILE A 128 8.98 5.51 1.31
C ILE A 128 8.02 4.38 1.70
N ASN A 129 6.80 4.38 1.15
CA ASN A 129 5.76 3.39 1.49
C ASN A 129 5.52 3.27 3.01
N ARG A 130 5.33 4.38 3.67
CA ARG A 130 5.19 4.47 5.12
C ARG A 130 3.86 3.91 5.59
N ILE A 131 3.77 2.60 5.71
CA ILE A 131 2.60 1.89 6.24
C ILE A 131 3.07 1.03 7.40
N PRO A 132 2.36 1.01 8.55
CA PRO A 132 2.66 0.10 9.65
C PRO A 132 2.70 -1.33 9.16
N THR A 133 3.87 -1.95 9.25
CA THR A 133 4.12 -3.32 8.78
C THR A 133 4.61 -4.16 9.95
N LEU A 134 3.96 -5.29 10.19
CA LEU A 134 4.32 -6.27 11.19
C LEU A 134 5.15 -7.37 10.54
N ASN A 135 6.33 -7.64 11.05
CA ASN A 135 7.07 -8.85 10.74
C ASN A 135 6.75 -9.92 11.78
N ILE A 136 6.28 -11.06 11.34
CA ILE A 136 6.02 -12.25 12.18
C ILE A 136 7.05 -13.30 11.79
N SER A 137 7.92 -13.66 12.72
CA SER A 137 9.05 -14.57 12.48
C SER A 137 9.05 -15.76 13.40
N TRP A 138 9.63 -16.87 12.93
CA TRP A 138 9.74 -18.15 13.61
C TRP A 138 11.04 -18.87 13.27
N ASP A 139 11.30 -20.00 13.88
CA ASP A 139 12.43 -20.87 13.51
C ASP A 139 12.19 -21.45 12.10
N LYS A 140 12.97 -20.97 11.14
CA LYS A 140 12.89 -21.34 9.71
C LYS A 140 13.12 -22.85 9.45
N SER A 141 13.72 -23.58 10.41
CA SER A 141 13.90 -25.01 10.29
C SER A 141 12.60 -25.80 10.51
N LYS A 142 11.62 -25.20 11.19
CA LYS A 142 10.34 -25.82 11.55
C LYS A 142 9.26 -25.61 10.50
N ILE A 143 9.17 -24.41 9.94
CA ILE A 143 8.17 -24.08 8.91
C ILE A 143 8.84 -23.43 7.71
N LYS A 144 8.51 -23.92 6.51
CA LYS A 144 8.80 -23.25 5.26
C LYS A 144 7.75 -22.16 5.01
N LEU A 145 8.23 -20.97 4.62
CA LEU A 145 7.38 -19.82 4.32
C LEU A 145 6.28 -20.17 3.30
N GLU A 146 6.65 -20.90 2.25
CA GLU A 146 5.75 -21.28 1.17
C GLU A 146 4.57 -22.12 1.66
N ASN A 147 4.80 -23.02 2.64
CA ASN A 147 3.75 -23.84 3.22
C ASN A 147 2.78 -23.01 4.06
N LEU A 148 3.29 -22.12 4.91
CA LEU A 148 2.45 -21.23 5.71
C LEU A 148 1.60 -20.31 4.82
N ALA A 149 2.23 -19.68 3.82
CA ALA A 149 1.54 -18.81 2.89
C ALA A 149 0.49 -19.58 2.07
N ALA A 150 0.79 -20.80 1.62
CA ALA A 150 -0.16 -21.66 0.91
C ALA A 150 -1.36 -22.06 1.81
N ASN A 151 -1.12 -22.39 3.06
CA ASN A 151 -2.19 -22.76 4.00
C ASN A 151 -3.13 -21.57 4.29
N LEU A 152 -2.57 -20.38 4.46
CA LEU A 152 -3.35 -19.15 4.64
C LEU A 152 -4.16 -18.82 3.38
N ARG A 153 -3.55 -18.93 2.19
CA ARG A 153 -4.20 -18.67 0.90
C ARG A 153 -5.32 -19.66 0.59
N ASN A 154 -5.09 -20.93 0.85
CA ASN A 154 -6.05 -22.01 0.58
C ASN A 154 -7.07 -22.20 1.71
N GLY A 155 -7.00 -21.42 2.78
CA GLY A 155 -7.91 -21.47 3.89
C GLY A 155 -9.23 -20.75 3.63
N ASN A 156 -10.12 -20.79 4.61
CA ASN A 156 -11.38 -20.06 4.59
C ASN A 156 -11.50 -19.18 5.86
N PRO A 157 -11.50 -17.85 5.70
CA PRO A 157 -11.28 -17.13 4.46
C PRO A 157 -9.86 -17.30 3.93
N SER A 158 -9.68 -17.07 2.63
CA SER A 158 -8.37 -16.99 1.98
C SER A 158 -7.64 -15.72 2.42
N ILE A 159 -6.40 -15.88 2.87
CA ILE A 159 -5.57 -14.76 3.35
C ILE A 159 -4.26 -14.75 2.58
N GLU A 160 -4.00 -13.66 1.87
CA GLU A 160 -2.71 -13.42 1.21
C GLU A 160 -1.77 -12.68 2.16
N VAL A 161 -0.53 -13.13 2.25
CA VAL A 161 0.52 -12.50 3.05
C VAL A 161 1.74 -12.21 2.19
N MET A 162 2.47 -11.15 2.52
CA MET A 162 3.74 -10.86 1.87
C MET A 162 4.86 -11.66 2.51
N GLY A 163 5.75 -12.22 1.70
CA GLY A 163 6.98 -12.84 2.20
C GLY A 163 7.88 -11.79 2.88
N GLY A 164 8.44 -12.18 4.03
CA GLY A 164 9.52 -11.47 4.70
C GLY A 164 10.87 -12.16 4.46
N PRO A 165 11.92 -11.80 5.24
CA PRO A 165 13.15 -12.57 5.33
C PRO A 165 12.86 -14.05 5.67
N ALA A 166 13.81 -14.94 5.39
CA ALA A 166 13.64 -16.38 5.60
C ALA A 166 13.13 -16.70 7.02
N GLY A 167 12.01 -17.42 7.11
CA GLY A 167 11.33 -17.73 8.37
C GLY A 167 10.42 -16.61 8.88
N SER A 168 9.91 -15.75 8.00
CA SER A 168 8.96 -14.71 8.39
C SER A 168 7.97 -14.33 7.30
N ILE A 169 6.87 -13.71 7.71
CA ILE A 169 5.90 -13.01 6.85
C ILE A 169 5.77 -11.55 7.28
N ASN A 170 5.43 -10.71 6.33
CA ASN A 170 5.07 -9.31 6.58
C ASN A 170 3.56 -9.13 6.43
N VAL A 171 2.96 -8.45 7.38
CA VAL A 171 1.52 -8.19 7.44
C VAL A 171 1.28 -6.69 7.55
N THR A 172 0.38 -6.17 6.71
CA THR A 172 -0.13 -4.80 6.78
C THR A 172 -1.63 -4.81 7.00
N SER A 173 -2.20 -3.76 7.57
CA SER A 173 -3.63 -3.71 7.91
C SER A 173 -4.43 -2.69 7.10
N HIS A 174 -3.79 -1.96 6.18
CA HIS A 174 -4.42 -0.82 5.50
C HIS A 174 -5.58 -1.22 4.56
N MET A 175 -5.61 -2.46 4.07
CA MET A 175 -6.69 -3.00 3.24
C MET A 175 -7.73 -3.79 4.02
N LEU A 176 -7.49 -4.09 5.30
CA LEU A 176 -8.43 -4.86 6.12
C LEU A 176 -9.59 -4.00 6.61
N LYS A 177 -10.79 -4.54 6.59
CA LYS A 177 -11.94 -3.97 7.29
C LYS A 177 -11.82 -4.25 8.79
N LYS A 178 -12.61 -3.53 9.59
CA LYS A 178 -12.55 -3.63 11.05
C LYS A 178 -12.84 -5.04 11.59
N ASP A 179 -13.78 -5.72 11.01
CA ASP A 179 -14.21 -7.09 11.33
C ASP A 179 -13.22 -8.15 10.84
N GLU A 180 -12.50 -7.89 9.77
CA GLU A 180 -11.53 -8.82 9.19
C GLU A 180 -10.25 -8.97 10.05
N VAL A 181 -9.89 -7.95 10.83
CA VAL A 181 -8.65 -7.94 11.63
C VAL A 181 -8.55 -9.12 12.58
N LYS A 182 -9.64 -9.42 13.31
CA LYS A 182 -9.68 -10.56 14.24
C LYS A 182 -9.62 -11.90 13.52
N ILE A 183 -10.24 -11.99 12.35
CA ILE A 183 -10.23 -13.19 11.52
C ILE A 183 -8.80 -13.47 11.05
N VAL A 184 -8.13 -12.46 10.49
CA VAL A 184 -6.73 -12.56 10.05
C VAL A 184 -5.81 -12.93 11.22
N ALA A 185 -5.96 -12.29 12.37
CA ALA A 185 -5.17 -12.57 13.56
C ALA A 185 -5.34 -14.03 14.04
N SER A 186 -6.58 -14.50 14.13
CA SER A 186 -6.89 -15.88 14.54
C SER A 186 -6.32 -16.91 13.55
N ARG A 187 -6.52 -16.69 12.26
CA ARG A 187 -6.03 -17.60 11.22
C ARG A 187 -4.51 -17.70 11.18
N ILE A 188 -3.81 -16.56 11.31
CA ILE A 188 -2.34 -16.57 11.39
C ILE A 188 -1.88 -17.34 12.62
N ARG A 189 -2.48 -17.11 13.78
CA ARG A 189 -2.16 -17.85 15.01
C ARG A 189 -2.40 -19.35 14.84
N GLU A 190 -3.55 -19.75 14.30
CA GLU A 190 -3.90 -21.16 14.10
C GLU A 190 -2.91 -21.90 13.21
N GLU A 191 -2.53 -21.29 12.07
CA GLU A 191 -1.59 -21.92 11.14
C GLU A 191 -0.18 -21.99 11.72
N LEU A 192 0.26 -20.96 12.46
CA LEU A 192 1.54 -20.97 13.17
C LEU A 192 1.54 -22.04 14.28
N PHE A 193 0.48 -22.12 15.08
CA PHE A 193 0.38 -23.09 16.15
C PHE A 193 0.38 -24.52 15.59
N ARG A 194 -0.43 -24.80 14.56
CA ARG A 194 -0.49 -26.14 13.92
C ARG A 194 0.86 -26.59 13.36
N ALA A 195 1.70 -25.65 12.94
CA ALA A 195 2.95 -25.95 12.30
C ALA A 195 4.16 -25.97 13.26
N LEU A 196 4.07 -25.38 14.46
CA LEU A 196 5.18 -25.26 15.43
C LEU A 196 5.00 -26.14 16.67
N VAL A 197 3.75 -26.46 17.01
CA VAL A 197 3.36 -27.23 18.18
C VAL A 197 2.70 -28.53 17.75
#